data_be0c035bf23d506a5278141419b7b6f3
#
_entry.id   be0c035bf23d506a5278141419b7b6f3
#
_cell.length_a   1.000
_cell.length_b   1.000
_cell.length_c   1.000
_cell.angle_alpha   90.00
_cell.angle_beta   90.00
_cell.angle_gamma   90.00
#
_symmetry.space_group_name_H-M   'P 1'
#
loop_
_entity.id
_entity.type
_entity.pdbx_description
1 polymer ?
#
loop_
_entity_poly.entity_id
_entity_poly.type
_entity_poly.pdbx_seq_one_letter_code
_entity_poly.pdbx_strand_id
1 'polypeptide(L)'
;VAFWINTLYSPFTRFSQIAKAYLIAKDDTEALHNFTNSWLAEPWEDTKLKTNAETVMERQTDLPEFVVPEWTKLLTAGVDVQETSLYYIIRAWGDYLTSQLITRGQVASFKDIERIMNLEYLKQDGTVKLVDLCLIDSGDQTDEVYDFAAMNSEWCLPSKGTSTMLSYYKLSSVNKTSSKAYGMTL
;
A
#
# COMPACT_ATOMS: atom_id res chain seq x y z
N VAL A 1 23.18 -20.93 9.74
CA VAL A 1 23.82 -21.07 8.43
C VAL A 1 22.75 -21.55 7.45
N ALA A 2 22.50 -20.81 6.39
CA ALA A 2 21.58 -21.19 5.34
C ALA A 2 22.37 -21.68 4.11
N PHE A 3 21.93 -22.75 3.50
CA PHE A 3 22.51 -23.28 2.25
C PHE A 3 21.53 -23.04 1.12
N TRP A 4 22.07 -22.68 -0.04
CA TRP A 4 21.30 -22.43 -1.24
C TRP A 4 21.78 -23.38 -2.35
N ILE A 5 20.85 -24.18 -2.91
CA ILE A 5 21.12 -25.17 -3.94
C ILE A 5 20.02 -25.09 -5.00
N ASN A 6 20.39 -24.93 -6.24
CA ASN A 6 19.47 -24.91 -7.38
C ASN A 6 19.47 -26.25 -8.15
N THR A 7 18.56 -26.40 -9.10
CA THR A 7 18.39 -27.65 -9.88
C THR A 7 19.61 -27.98 -10.73
N LEU A 8 20.52 -27.05 -11.04
CA LEU A 8 21.75 -27.30 -11.79
C LEU A 8 22.70 -28.27 -11.07
N TYR A 9 22.61 -28.37 -9.75
CA TYR A 9 23.39 -29.30 -8.93
C TYR A 9 22.72 -30.69 -8.78
N SER A 10 21.50 -30.86 -9.31
CA SER A 10 20.75 -32.12 -9.16
C SER A 10 21.28 -33.22 -10.10
N PRO A 11 21.67 -34.37 -9.59
CA PRO A 11 22.04 -35.49 -10.42
C PRO A 11 20.85 -36.16 -11.14
N PHE A 12 19.63 -35.82 -10.74
CA PHE A 12 18.38 -36.39 -11.27
C PHE A 12 17.80 -35.61 -12.45
N THR A 13 18.33 -34.43 -12.74
CA THR A 13 17.82 -33.52 -13.77
C THR A 13 18.89 -33.21 -14.81
N ARG A 14 18.57 -33.42 -16.09
CA ARG A 14 19.49 -33.11 -17.18
C ARG A 14 19.47 -31.66 -17.55
N PHE A 15 20.61 -31.05 -17.92
CA PHE A 15 20.69 -29.68 -18.40
C PHE A 15 19.72 -29.37 -19.56
N SER A 16 19.49 -30.33 -20.44
CA SER A 16 18.51 -30.21 -21.54
C SER A 16 17.08 -29.98 -21.05
N GLN A 17 16.71 -30.57 -19.90
CA GLN A 17 15.39 -30.37 -19.30
C GLN A 17 15.26 -28.97 -18.69
N ILE A 18 16.32 -28.49 -18.05
CA ILE A 18 16.38 -27.14 -17.50
C ILE A 18 16.31 -26.09 -18.63
N ALA A 19 17.10 -26.28 -19.69
CA ALA A 19 17.07 -25.42 -20.87
C ALA A 19 15.70 -25.39 -21.55
N LYS A 20 15.05 -26.54 -21.68
CA LYS A 20 13.70 -26.63 -22.22
C LYS A 20 12.68 -25.91 -21.35
N ALA A 21 12.74 -26.05 -20.02
CA ALA A 21 11.87 -25.37 -19.09
C ALA A 21 12.04 -23.84 -19.17
N TYR A 22 13.29 -23.36 -19.27
CA TYR A 22 13.57 -21.94 -19.48
C TYR A 22 13.00 -21.41 -20.81
N LEU A 23 13.22 -22.13 -21.92
CA LEU A 23 12.73 -21.70 -23.24
C LEU A 23 11.20 -21.63 -23.31
N ILE A 24 10.49 -22.46 -22.54
CA ILE A 24 9.03 -22.39 -22.40
C ILE A 24 8.63 -21.17 -21.56
N ALA A 25 9.38 -20.88 -20.52
CA ALA A 25 9.03 -19.86 -19.54
C ALA A 25 9.44 -18.40 -19.94
N LYS A 26 10.48 -18.25 -20.77
CA LYS A 26 11.18 -16.98 -21.00
C LYS A 26 10.31 -15.81 -21.50
N ASP A 27 9.23 -16.11 -22.20
CA ASP A 27 8.36 -15.10 -22.82
C ASP A 27 7.07 -14.84 -22.00
N ASP A 28 6.89 -15.54 -20.89
CA ASP A 28 5.77 -15.40 -19.96
C ASP A 28 6.30 -15.04 -18.56
N THR A 29 5.85 -13.92 -18.00
CA THR A 29 6.36 -13.40 -16.71
C THR A 29 6.04 -14.32 -15.54
N GLU A 30 4.86 -14.93 -15.50
CA GLU A 30 4.45 -15.84 -14.43
C GLU A 30 5.21 -17.18 -14.53
N ALA A 31 5.33 -17.72 -15.73
CA ALA A 31 6.11 -18.93 -15.98
C ALA A 31 7.60 -18.72 -15.67
N LEU A 32 8.16 -17.53 -16.02
CA LEU A 32 9.55 -17.19 -15.73
C LEU A 32 9.78 -16.98 -14.22
N HIS A 33 8.84 -16.38 -13.50
CA HIS A 33 8.84 -16.30 -12.04
C HIS A 33 8.90 -17.71 -11.40
N ASN A 34 8.01 -18.59 -11.83
CA ASN A 34 8.00 -19.99 -11.37
C ASN A 34 9.30 -20.73 -11.71
N PHE A 35 9.85 -20.52 -12.90
CA PHE A 35 11.14 -21.09 -13.29
C PHE A 35 12.27 -20.59 -12.39
N THR A 36 12.36 -19.28 -12.15
CA THR A 36 13.40 -18.69 -11.32
C THR A 36 13.34 -19.21 -9.88
N ASN A 37 12.16 -19.24 -9.28
CA ASN A 37 12.00 -19.70 -7.90
C ASN A 37 12.20 -21.22 -7.75
N SER A 38 11.64 -22.02 -8.68
CA SER A 38 11.58 -23.49 -8.52
C SER A 38 12.79 -24.21 -9.11
N TRP A 39 13.38 -23.73 -10.20
CA TRP A 39 14.51 -24.35 -10.86
C TRP A 39 15.85 -23.75 -10.47
N LEU A 40 15.90 -22.41 -10.34
CA LEU A 40 17.14 -21.72 -9.95
C LEU A 40 17.24 -21.52 -8.45
N ALA A 41 16.16 -21.70 -7.70
CA ALA A 41 16.04 -21.41 -6.27
C ALA A 41 16.42 -19.94 -5.95
N GLU A 42 16.22 -19.03 -6.89
CA GLU A 42 16.50 -17.62 -6.76
C GLU A 42 15.23 -16.85 -6.42
N PRO A 43 15.29 -15.85 -5.53
CA PRO A 43 14.15 -14.98 -5.30
C PRO A 43 13.83 -14.22 -6.60
N TRP A 44 12.55 -14.23 -6.99
CA TRP A 44 12.11 -13.43 -8.12
C TRP A 44 12.19 -11.95 -7.78
N GLU A 45 12.87 -11.19 -8.61
CA GLU A 45 12.87 -9.74 -8.57
C GLU A 45 12.14 -9.20 -9.80
N ASP A 46 10.96 -8.61 -9.59
CA ASP A 46 10.27 -7.92 -10.68
C ASP A 46 10.95 -6.58 -10.98
N THR A 47 11.96 -6.62 -11.84
CA THR A 47 12.73 -5.45 -12.23
C THR A 47 11.91 -4.44 -13.04
N LYS A 48 10.77 -4.84 -13.62
CA LYS A 48 9.90 -3.94 -14.39
C LYS A 48 9.10 -2.99 -13.50
N LEU A 49 8.90 -3.36 -12.22
CA LEU A 49 8.17 -2.55 -11.23
C LEU A 49 9.08 -1.86 -10.22
N LYS A 50 10.38 -2.12 -10.25
CA LYS A 50 11.33 -1.40 -9.37
C LYS A 50 11.52 0.03 -9.85
N THR A 51 10.89 0.97 -9.17
CA THR A 51 11.25 2.38 -9.32
C THR A 51 12.64 2.59 -8.73
N ASN A 52 13.58 3.09 -9.54
CA ASN A 52 14.93 3.39 -9.06
C ASN A 52 14.87 4.49 -7.98
N ALA A 53 15.67 4.34 -6.92
CA ALA A 53 15.77 5.34 -5.85
C ALA A 53 16.12 6.73 -6.41
N GLU A 54 16.97 6.82 -7.42
CA GLU A 54 17.31 8.06 -8.11
C GLU A 54 16.08 8.75 -8.71
N THR A 55 15.21 8.00 -9.39
CA THR A 55 13.95 8.52 -9.96
C THR A 55 13.02 9.07 -8.88
N VAL A 56 13.01 8.45 -7.69
CA VAL A 56 12.22 8.97 -6.55
C VAL A 56 12.86 10.25 -6.00
N MET A 57 14.18 10.27 -5.87
CA MET A 57 14.91 11.45 -5.38
C MET A 57 14.76 12.66 -6.31
N GLU A 58 14.74 12.47 -7.63
CA GLU A 58 14.49 13.53 -8.62
C GLU A 58 13.09 14.18 -8.48
N ARG A 59 12.15 13.50 -7.81
CA ARG A 59 10.80 14.01 -7.52
C ARG A 59 10.70 14.71 -6.17
N GLN A 60 11.80 14.79 -5.43
CA GLN A 60 11.83 15.51 -4.16
C GLN A 60 11.62 17.01 -4.40
N THR A 61 10.83 17.64 -3.55
CA THR A 61 10.59 19.09 -3.57
C THR A 61 11.13 19.72 -2.30
N ASP A 62 11.33 21.04 -2.33
CA ASP A 62 11.75 21.82 -1.15
C ASP A 62 10.59 22.15 -0.20
N LEU A 63 9.39 21.61 -0.45
CA LEU A 63 8.23 21.86 0.39
C LEU A 63 8.45 21.23 1.78
N PRO A 64 8.36 22.01 2.87
CA PRO A 64 8.48 21.47 4.22
C PRO A 64 7.39 20.44 4.52
N GLU A 65 7.73 19.48 5.37
CA GLU A 65 6.75 18.52 5.89
C GLU A 65 5.59 19.24 6.59
N PHE A 66 4.39 18.70 6.49
CA PHE A 66 3.11 19.27 6.98
C PHE A 66 2.61 20.54 6.25
N VAL A 67 3.34 21.06 5.28
CA VAL A 67 2.88 22.17 4.44
C VAL A 67 2.21 21.62 3.18
N VAL A 68 1.02 22.10 2.89
CA VAL A 68 0.20 21.67 1.76
C VAL A 68 0.39 22.65 0.58
N PRO A 69 0.65 22.18 -0.65
CA PRO A 69 0.75 23.02 -1.82
C PRO A 69 -0.54 23.83 -2.07
N GLU A 70 -0.40 25.03 -2.59
CA GLU A 70 -1.53 25.91 -2.90
C GLU A 70 -2.54 25.29 -3.88
N TRP A 71 -2.04 24.56 -4.88
CA TRP A 71 -2.85 23.89 -5.91
C TRP A 71 -3.69 22.70 -5.40
N THR A 72 -3.57 22.33 -4.13
CA THR A 72 -4.23 21.14 -3.57
C THR A 72 -5.75 21.29 -3.56
N LYS A 73 -6.43 20.29 -4.13
CA LYS A 73 -7.88 20.13 -4.11
C LYS A 73 -8.35 19.14 -3.06
N LEU A 74 -7.64 17.99 -2.96
CA LEU A 74 -7.95 16.94 -2.01
C LEU A 74 -6.72 16.60 -1.16
N LEU A 75 -6.94 16.31 0.11
CA LEU A 75 -5.95 15.77 1.02
C LEU A 75 -6.42 14.41 1.49
N THR A 76 -5.73 13.35 1.07
CA THR A 76 -6.11 11.99 1.42
C THR A 76 -5.07 11.32 2.28
N ALA A 77 -5.50 10.34 3.05
CA ALA A 77 -4.62 9.53 3.88
C ALA A 77 -4.82 8.04 3.61
N GLY A 78 -3.77 7.27 3.88
CA GLY A 78 -3.80 5.82 3.96
C GLY A 78 -3.19 5.37 5.28
N VAL A 79 -3.78 4.38 5.91
CA VAL A 79 -3.28 3.78 7.15
C VAL A 79 -3.17 2.27 6.97
N ASP A 80 -1.99 1.74 7.23
CA ASP A 80 -1.69 0.32 7.28
C ASP A 80 -1.61 -0.11 8.75
N VAL A 81 -2.43 -1.09 9.12
CA VAL A 81 -2.53 -1.58 10.50
C VAL A 81 -1.71 -2.83 10.66
N GLN A 82 -0.78 -2.81 11.61
CA GLN A 82 0.06 -3.94 11.98
C GLN A 82 -0.21 -4.35 13.42
N GLU A 83 0.29 -5.51 13.82
CA GLU A 83 0.06 -6.07 15.16
C GLU A 83 0.41 -5.11 16.31
N THR A 84 1.49 -4.34 16.18
CA THR A 84 2.03 -3.49 17.25
C THR A 84 2.13 -2.00 16.91
N SER A 85 1.78 -1.61 15.69
CA SER A 85 1.93 -0.23 15.22
C SER A 85 1.08 0.05 13.99
N LEU A 86 0.85 1.32 13.72
CA LEU A 86 0.13 1.79 12.54
C LEU A 86 1.06 2.69 11.71
N TYR A 87 1.12 2.43 10.42
CA TYR A 87 1.83 3.30 9.46
C TYR A 87 0.82 4.19 8.76
N TYR A 88 1.15 5.46 8.59
CA TYR A 88 0.29 6.38 7.88
C TYR A 88 1.03 7.18 6.81
N ILE A 89 0.29 7.62 5.83
CA ILE A 89 0.74 8.52 4.78
C ILE A 89 -0.37 9.53 4.50
N ILE A 90 0.01 10.81 4.32
CA ILE A 90 -0.93 11.86 3.89
C ILE A 90 -0.41 12.45 2.60
N ARG A 91 -1.30 12.58 1.60
CA ARG A 91 -0.97 13.02 0.26
C ARG A 91 -1.96 14.06 -0.25
N ALA A 92 -1.41 15.14 -0.77
CA ALA A 92 -2.15 16.18 -1.46
C ALA A 92 -2.34 15.80 -2.94
N TRP A 93 -3.52 16.11 -3.49
CA TRP A 93 -3.89 15.87 -4.88
C TRP A 93 -4.44 17.12 -5.53
N GLY A 94 -4.03 17.36 -6.76
CA GLY A 94 -4.50 18.44 -7.62
C GLY A 94 -5.03 17.91 -8.95
N ASP A 95 -5.09 18.80 -9.95
CA ASP A 95 -5.52 18.45 -11.29
C ASP A 95 -4.60 17.42 -11.94
N TYR A 96 -5.19 16.60 -12.83
CA TYR A 96 -4.48 15.58 -13.61
C TYR A 96 -3.68 14.59 -12.75
N LEU A 97 -4.18 14.28 -11.54
CA LEU A 97 -3.51 13.42 -10.56
C LEU A 97 -2.13 13.94 -10.11
N THR A 98 -1.86 15.23 -10.29
CA THR A 98 -0.70 15.85 -9.64
C THR A 98 -0.77 15.59 -8.15
N SER A 99 0.32 15.14 -7.55
CA SER A 99 0.29 14.79 -6.13
C SER A 99 1.61 15.08 -5.42
N GLN A 100 1.51 15.41 -4.14
CA GLN A 100 2.63 15.68 -3.25
C GLN A 100 2.46 14.90 -1.94
N LEU A 101 3.51 14.24 -1.50
CA LEU A 101 3.59 13.69 -0.14
C LEU A 101 3.66 14.85 0.86
N ILE A 102 2.78 14.85 1.85
CA ILE A 102 2.72 15.89 2.88
C ILE A 102 3.41 15.43 4.16
N THR A 103 3.09 14.24 4.62
CA THR A 103 3.74 13.60 5.76
C THR A 103 3.50 12.09 5.75
N ARG A 104 4.34 11.38 6.47
CA ARG A 104 4.24 9.94 6.72
C ARG A 104 4.83 9.61 8.08
N GLY A 105 4.44 8.49 8.63
CA GLY A 105 5.05 8.06 9.88
C GLY A 105 4.50 6.74 10.40
N GLN A 106 4.95 6.41 11.60
CA GLN A 106 4.53 5.27 12.36
C GLN A 106 4.07 5.73 13.73
N VAL A 107 2.96 5.21 14.20
CA VAL A 107 2.40 5.52 15.52
C VAL A 107 1.97 4.24 16.23
N ALA A 108 1.74 4.35 17.54
CA ALA A 108 1.42 3.19 18.38
C ALA A 108 -0.09 2.93 18.54
N SER A 109 -0.95 3.94 18.23
CA SER A 109 -2.37 3.82 18.55
C SER A 109 -3.28 4.50 17.53
N PHE A 110 -4.55 4.02 17.46
CA PHE A 110 -5.61 4.67 16.69
C PHE A 110 -5.89 6.11 17.14
N LYS A 111 -5.68 6.42 18.43
CA LYS A 111 -5.80 7.78 18.93
C LYS A 111 -4.76 8.73 18.35
N ASP A 112 -3.58 8.25 18.07
CA ASP A 112 -2.54 9.04 17.39
C ASP A 112 -2.92 9.29 15.92
N ILE A 113 -3.51 8.29 15.25
CA ILE A 113 -4.06 8.46 13.89
C ILE A 113 -5.18 9.50 13.91
N GLU A 114 -6.13 9.40 14.84
CA GLU A 114 -7.23 10.39 14.97
C GLU A 114 -6.68 11.81 15.13
N ARG A 115 -5.67 12.00 15.98
CA ARG A 115 -5.03 13.32 16.18
C ARG A 115 -4.37 13.83 14.90
N ILE A 116 -3.65 12.96 14.16
CA ILE A 116 -2.95 13.33 12.92
C ILE A 116 -3.96 13.67 11.82
N MET A 117 -5.04 12.90 11.67
CA MET A 117 -6.04 13.15 10.63
C MET A 117 -6.86 14.43 10.89
N ASN A 118 -7.02 14.82 12.14
CA ASN A 118 -7.72 16.05 12.54
C ASN A 118 -6.78 17.27 12.69
N LEU A 119 -5.50 17.18 12.30
CA LEU A 119 -4.62 18.34 12.25
C LEU A 119 -5.09 19.33 11.16
N GLU A 120 -4.93 20.60 11.47
CA GLU A 120 -5.07 21.68 10.51
C GLU A 120 -3.77 21.84 9.70
N TYR A 121 -3.78 21.31 8.46
CA TYR A 121 -2.63 21.41 7.57
C TYR A 121 -2.62 22.77 6.88
N LEU A 122 -1.56 23.54 7.11
CA LEU A 122 -1.40 24.86 6.49
C LEU A 122 -1.04 24.72 5.00
N LYS A 123 -1.80 25.40 4.14
CA LYS A 123 -1.42 25.61 2.75
C LYS A 123 -0.40 26.74 2.63
N GLN A 124 0.32 26.76 1.52
CA GLN A 124 1.28 27.82 1.22
C GLN A 124 0.65 29.22 1.18
N ASP A 125 -0.63 29.33 0.85
CA ASP A 125 -1.41 30.57 0.86
C ASP A 125 -1.90 31.01 2.26
N GLY A 126 -1.56 30.23 3.30
CA GLY A 126 -1.97 30.49 4.68
C GLY A 126 -3.37 29.99 5.04
N THR A 127 -4.09 29.40 4.11
CA THR A 127 -5.38 28.74 4.41
C THR A 127 -5.15 27.35 5.01
N VAL A 128 -6.18 26.80 5.65
CA VAL A 128 -6.14 25.48 6.30
C VAL A 128 -6.81 24.43 5.41
N LYS A 129 -6.25 23.25 5.38
CA LYS A 129 -6.83 22.05 4.76
C LYS A 129 -6.88 20.91 5.79
N LEU A 130 -8.03 20.24 5.88
CA LEU A 130 -8.21 19.01 6.63
C LEU A 130 -8.07 17.79 5.72
N VAL A 131 -7.83 16.62 6.28
CA VAL A 131 -7.90 15.36 5.55
C VAL A 131 -9.33 15.11 5.10
N ASP A 132 -9.55 14.99 3.79
CA ASP A 132 -10.88 14.79 3.22
C ASP A 132 -11.30 13.32 3.28
N LEU A 133 -10.34 12.38 3.13
CA LEU A 133 -10.58 10.95 3.15
C LEU A 133 -9.35 10.18 3.65
N CYS A 134 -9.57 9.27 4.58
CA CYS A 134 -8.59 8.28 5.02
C CYS A 134 -9.10 6.87 4.71
N LEU A 135 -8.31 6.07 4.02
CA LEU A 135 -8.53 4.65 3.88
C LEU A 135 -7.67 3.91 4.89
N ILE A 136 -8.29 3.09 5.74
CA ILE A 136 -7.59 2.31 6.75
C ILE A 136 -7.71 0.81 6.45
N ASP A 137 -6.58 0.10 6.40
CA ASP A 137 -6.59 -1.34 6.16
C ASP A 137 -7.27 -2.09 7.30
N SER A 138 -8.19 -2.97 6.95
CA SER A 138 -8.95 -3.83 7.88
C SER A 138 -8.58 -5.31 7.75
N GLY A 139 -7.44 -5.62 7.16
CA GLY A 139 -6.90 -6.98 7.05
C GLY A 139 -6.52 -7.58 8.39
N ASP A 140 -5.89 -6.77 9.24
CA ASP A 140 -5.56 -7.07 10.65
C ASP A 140 -6.40 -6.21 11.58
N GLN A 141 -6.56 -6.62 12.86
CA GLN A 141 -7.34 -5.94 13.90
C GLN A 141 -8.71 -5.43 13.41
N THR A 142 -9.41 -6.26 12.62
CA THR A 142 -10.60 -5.87 11.86
C THR A 142 -11.68 -5.19 12.71
N ASP A 143 -11.91 -5.64 13.95
CA ASP A 143 -12.96 -5.10 14.82
C ASP A 143 -12.60 -3.70 15.33
N GLU A 144 -11.36 -3.50 15.74
CA GLU A 144 -10.82 -2.22 16.18
C GLU A 144 -10.84 -1.19 15.04
N VAL A 145 -10.46 -1.62 13.83
CA VAL A 145 -10.51 -0.78 12.62
C VAL A 145 -11.95 -0.37 12.31
N TYR A 146 -12.89 -1.29 12.38
CA TYR A 146 -14.30 -0.98 12.11
C TYR A 146 -14.89 -0.04 13.17
N ASP A 147 -14.58 -0.24 14.44
CA ASP A 147 -15.00 0.65 15.52
C ASP A 147 -14.40 2.05 15.37
N PHE A 148 -13.11 2.14 15.02
CA PHE A 148 -12.43 3.39 14.74
C PHE A 148 -13.03 4.12 13.54
N ALA A 149 -13.25 3.43 12.42
CA ALA A 149 -13.86 4.01 11.23
C ALA A 149 -15.30 4.48 11.47
N ALA A 150 -16.08 3.75 12.27
CA ALA A 150 -17.42 4.16 12.64
C ALA A 150 -17.46 5.43 13.49
N MET A 151 -16.48 5.60 14.40
CA MET A 151 -16.37 6.82 15.21
C MET A 151 -15.90 8.03 14.40
N ASN A 152 -15.19 7.80 13.28
CA ASN A 152 -14.59 8.82 12.43
C ASN A 152 -15.17 8.80 11.00
N SER A 153 -16.44 8.44 10.86
CA SER A 153 -17.11 8.19 9.57
C SER A 153 -17.17 9.40 8.63
N GLU A 154 -16.87 10.59 9.12
CA GLU A 154 -16.83 11.83 8.32
C GLU A 154 -15.64 11.82 7.33
N TRP A 155 -14.54 11.17 7.70
CA TRP A 155 -13.33 11.16 6.89
C TRP A 155 -12.66 9.78 6.80
N CYS A 156 -13.09 8.76 7.54
CA CYS A 156 -12.46 7.44 7.58
C CYS A 156 -13.35 6.36 6.98
N LEU A 157 -12.79 5.58 6.04
CA LEU A 157 -13.41 4.37 5.51
C LEU A 157 -12.47 3.18 5.69
N PRO A 158 -12.97 2.03 6.17
CA PRO A 158 -12.19 0.81 6.18
C PRO A 158 -11.99 0.31 4.74
N SER A 159 -10.85 -0.30 4.48
CA SER A 159 -10.54 -0.94 3.20
C SER A 159 -10.01 -2.34 3.42
N LYS A 160 -10.23 -3.23 2.46
CA LYS A 160 -9.74 -4.60 2.52
C LYS A 160 -9.23 -5.05 1.17
N GLY A 161 -7.97 -5.51 1.15
CA GLY A 161 -7.37 -6.10 -0.04
C GLY A 161 -7.99 -7.46 -0.39
N THR A 162 -8.07 -7.78 -1.68
CA THR A 162 -8.49 -9.10 -2.18
C THR A 162 -7.70 -9.46 -3.44
N SER A 163 -7.33 -10.73 -3.56
CA SER A 163 -6.60 -11.27 -4.71
C SER A 163 -7.50 -11.72 -5.87
N THR A 164 -8.83 -11.77 -5.68
CA THR A 164 -9.77 -12.36 -6.65
C THR A 164 -10.67 -11.36 -7.33
N MET A 165 -10.47 -10.06 -7.09
CA MET A 165 -11.32 -9.01 -7.67
C MET A 165 -10.91 -8.69 -9.11
N LEU A 166 -11.88 -8.62 -10.01
CA LEU A 166 -11.67 -8.28 -11.43
C LEU A 166 -11.67 -6.76 -11.69
N SER A 167 -12.13 -5.96 -10.74
CA SER A 167 -12.14 -4.48 -10.80
C SER A 167 -11.11 -3.90 -9.85
N TYR A 168 -10.66 -2.65 -10.12
CA TYR A 168 -9.69 -1.96 -9.26
C TYR A 168 -10.19 -1.74 -7.83
N TYR A 169 -11.49 -1.56 -7.66
CA TYR A 169 -12.15 -1.46 -6.35
C TYR A 169 -13.61 -1.91 -6.44
N LYS A 170 -14.19 -2.21 -5.30
CA LYS A 170 -15.61 -2.51 -5.14
C LYS A 170 -16.08 -1.94 -3.81
N LEU A 171 -17.15 -1.17 -3.84
CA LEU A 171 -17.81 -0.75 -2.61
C LEU A 171 -18.71 -1.87 -2.10
N SER A 172 -18.62 -2.15 -0.82
CA SER A 172 -19.44 -3.12 -0.11
C SER A 172 -19.84 -2.56 1.26
N SER A 173 -20.70 -3.25 1.97
CA SER A 173 -21.09 -2.84 3.33
C SER A 173 -20.53 -3.80 4.35
N VAL A 174 -20.18 -3.28 5.52
CA VAL A 174 -19.77 -4.09 6.67
C VAL A 174 -20.98 -4.91 7.14
N ASN A 175 -20.90 -6.23 7.01
CA ASN A 175 -22.01 -7.16 7.33
C ASN A 175 -21.94 -7.74 8.75
N LYS A 176 -20.94 -7.36 9.55
CA LYS A 176 -20.80 -7.86 10.93
C LYS A 176 -21.76 -7.12 11.85
N THR A 177 -22.86 -7.74 12.20
CA THR A 177 -23.96 -7.15 13.00
C THR A 177 -23.55 -6.73 14.42
N SER A 178 -22.46 -7.29 14.96
CA SER A 178 -21.91 -6.92 16.27
C SER A 178 -20.97 -5.70 16.21
N SER A 179 -20.59 -5.24 15.02
CA SER A 179 -19.71 -4.08 14.84
C SER A 179 -20.50 -2.77 14.88
N LYS A 180 -19.89 -1.73 15.45
CA LYS A 180 -20.41 -0.36 15.38
C LYS A 180 -20.45 0.17 13.93
N ALA A 181 -19.64 -0.40 13.06
CA ALA A 181 -19.59 -0.07 11.63
C ALA A 181 -20.63 -0.83 10.78
N TYR A 182 -21.58 -1.57 11.39
CA TYR A 182 -22.57 -2.33 10.63
C TYR A 182 -23.31 -1.44 9.61
N GLY A 183 -23.31 -1.87 8.36
CA GLY A 183 -23.89 -1.12 7.23
C GLY A 183 -23.01 0.00 6.66
N MET A 184 -21.87 0.31 7.27
CA MET A 184 -20.91 1.29 6.75
C MET A 184 -20.30 0.79 5.44
N THR A 185 -19.95 1.72 4.55
CA THR A 185 -19.24 1.42 3.31
C THR A 185 -17.81 0.95 3.59
N LEU A 186 -17.38 -0.08 2.86
CA LEU A 186 -16.06 -0.72 2.92
C LEU A 186 -15.43 -0.67 1.53
#